data_dd3099cee8e7a6ce3e966de156f507e7
#
_entry.id   dd3099cee8e7a6ce3e966de156f507e7
#
_cell.length_a   1.000
_cell.length_b   1.000
_cell.length_c   1.000
_cell.angle_alpha   90.00
_cell.angle_beta   90.00
_cell.angle_gamma   90.00
#
_symmetry.space_group_name_H-M   'P 1'
#
loop_
_entity.id
_entity.type
_entity.pdbx_description
1 polymer ?
#
loop_
_entity_poly.entity_id
_entity_poly.type
_entity_poly.pdbx_seq_one_letter_code
_entity_poly.pdbx_strand_id
1 'polypeptide(L)'
;MSLTKDTHLPSDEELTVPQEISLSTPWLKAVAPYMAKHCEKEANEFMLRRKESEDPRAVLKEGAALTACGVNFLQSLKRSCLPQTQKLAECVDQGSAKLYMSKCHDDQKELDACVEANMNLTRPKLGYFSKLHVYDSATPAPEVKLRDYKAEAAKVLNELPAEYHLRKDYRKYNDWRYNITES
;
A
#
# COMPACT_ATOMS: atom_id res chain seq x y z
N MET A 1 8.15 -29.14 14.13
CA MET A 1 7.16 -28.12 14.47
C MET A 1 5.94 -28.86 14.95
N SER A 2 5.51 -28.67 16.21
CA SER A 2 4.32 -29.32 16.75
C SER A 2 3.16 -28.34 16.73
N LEU A 3 2.03 -28.74 16.13
CA LEU A 3 0.79 -28.01 16.17
C LEU A 3 0.03 -28.37 17.43
N THR A 4 -0.49 -27.40 18.16
CA THR A 4 -1.38 -27.64 19.30
C THR A 4 -2.81 -27.85 18.80
N LYS A 5 -3.64 -28.51 19.60
CA LYS A 5 -5.06 -28.75 19.26
C LYS A 5 -5.85 -27.45 19.07
N ASP A 6 -5.41 -26.37 19.67
CA ASP A 6 -6.04 -25.06 19.65
C ASP A 6 -5.52 -24.15 18.52
N THR A 7 -4.62 -24.66 17.68
CA THR A 7 -4.08 -23.87 16.56
C THR A 7 -5.08 -23.91 15.40
N HIS A 8 -5.67 -22.76 15.10
CA HIS A 8 -6.46 -22.59 13.88
C HIS A 8 -5.53 -22.52 12.68
N LEU A 9 -5.70 -23.47 11.76
CA LEU A 9 -5.02 -23.41 10.47
C LEU A 9 -5.89 -22.62 9.51
N PRO A 10 -5.32 -21.62 8.81
CA PRO A 10 -6.07 -20.85 7.83
C PRO A 10 -6.56 -21.76 6.69
N SER A 11 -7.74 -21.48 6.16
CA SER A 11 -8.28 -22.14 4.98
C SER A 11 -7.55 -21.71 3.71
N ASP A 12 -7.69 -22.47 2.63
CA ASP A 12 -7.11 -22.10 1.33
C ASP A 12 -7.63 -20.74 0.83
N GLU A 13 -8.88 -20.41 1.17
CA GLU A 13 -9.48 -19.12 0.85
C GLU A 13 -8.82 -17.96 1.61
N GLU A 14 -8.51 -18.16 2.89
CA GLU A 14 -7.79 -17.17 3.71
C GLU A 14 -6.33 -16.98 3.26
N LEU A 15 -5.73 -18.02 2.67
CA LEU A 15 -4.38 -17.98 2.12
C LEU A 15 -4.33 -17.43 0.70
N THR A 16 -5.48 -17.24 0.04
CA THR A 16 -5.53 -16.69 -1.31
C THR A 16 -5.12 -15.21 -1.28
N VAL A 17 -4.06 -14.88 -2.00
CA VAL A 17 -3.61 -13.50 -2.17
C VAL A 17 -4.16 -12.91 -3.46
N PRO A 18 -4.52 -11.61 -3.49
CA PRO A 18 -4.90 -10.93 -4.72
C PRO A 18 -3.77 -10.99 -5.75
N GLN A 19 -4.14 -10.97 -7.03
CA GLN A 19 -3.15 -10.90 -8.10
C GLN A 19 -2.29 -9.65 -7.94
N GLU A 20 -0.97 -9.81 -7.95
CA GLU A 20 -0.03 -8.70 -7.87
C GLU A 20 0.20 -8.05 -9.24
N ILE A 21 0.47 -6.74 -9.23
CA ILE A 21 0.89 -6.01 -10.41
C ILE A 21 2.40 -6.17 -10.54
N SER A 22 2.84 -7.02 -11.48
CA SER A 22 4.24 -7.29 -11.76
C SER A 22 4.65 -6.63 -13.08
N LEU A 23 5.18 -5.41 -13.00
CA LEU A 23 5.68 -4.65 -14.13
C LEU A 23 7.11 -4.18 -13.87
N SER A 24 7.93 -4.08 -14.92
CA SER A 24 9.24 -3.47 -14.83
C SER A 24 9.13 -1.96 -14.55
N THR A 25 10.18 -1.36 -13.99
CA THR A 25 10.19 0.07 -13.66
C THR A 25 9.91 1.00 -14.85
N PRO A 26 10.44 0.77 -16.08
CA PRO A 26 10.08 1.57 -17.24
C PRO A 26 8.59 1.53 -17.56
N TRP A 27 7.97 0.34 -17.51
CA TRP A 27 6.54 0.16 -17.71
C TRP A 27 5.72 0.88 -16.64
N LEU A 28 6.11 0.74 -15.37
CA LEU A 28 5.45 1.47 -14.27
C LEU A 28 5.50 2.97 -14.49
N LYS A 29 6.64 3.52 -14.90
CA LYS A 29 6.77 4.97 -15.19
C LYS A 29 5.87 5.41 -16.34
N ALA A 30 5.73 4.59 -17.38
CA ALA A 30 4.86 4.91 -18.51
C ALA A 30 3.38 4.93 -18.12
N VAL A 31 2.92 3.98 -17.29
CA VAL A 31 1.50 3.78 -17.01
C VAL A 31 1.00 4.42 -15.72
N ALA A 32 1.88 4.71 -14.76
CA ALA A 32 1.52 5.16 -13.42
C ALA A 32 0.58 6.38 -13.37
N PRO A 33 0.78 7.45 -14.15
CA PRO A 33 -0.08 8.62 -14.10
C PRO A 33 -1.54 8.30 -14.48
N TYR A 34 -1.73 7.44 -15.48
CA TYR A 34 -3.06 7.06 -15.95
C TYR A 34 -3.74 6.09 -14.97
N MET A 35 -3.00 5.10 -14.50
CA MET A 35 -3.51 4.14 -13.52
C MET A 35 -3.90 4.83 -12.21
N ALA A 36 -3.07 5.76 -11.72
CA ALA A 36 -3.37 6.53 -10.52
C ALA A 36 -4.62 7.42 -10.70
N LYS A 37 -4.83 7.97 -11.90
CA LYS A 37 -6.04 8.77 -12.18
C LYS A 37 -7.28 7.89 -12.36
N HIS A 38 -7.13 6.73 -12.99
CA HIS A 38 -8.23 5.79 -13.19
C HIS A 38 -8.74 5.20 -11.88
N CYS A 39 -7.81 4.78 -11.01
CA CYS A 39 -8.12 4.17 -9.71
C CYS A 39 -8.07 5.16 -8.54
N GLU A 40 -8.28 6.45 -8.80
CA GLU A 40 -8.17 7.50 -7.77
C GLU A 40 -9.16 7.29 -6.62
N LYS A 41 -10.38 6.83 -6.92
CA LYS A 41 -11.41 6.58 -5.92
C LYS A 41 -11.02 5.44 -4.96
N GLU A 42 -10.60 4.32 -5.52
CA GLU A 42 -10.18 3.13 -4.75
C GLU A 42 -8.91 3.43 -3.95
N ALA A 43 -7.98 4.20 -4.53
CA ALA A 43 -6.76 4.63 -3.85
C ALA A 43 -7.07 5.55 -2.66
N ASN A 44 -7.97 6.52 -2.83
CA ASN A 44 -8.37 7.42 -1.77
C ASN A 44 -9.10 6.69 -0.64
N GLU A 45 -10.02 5.76 -0.97
CA GLU A 45 -10.72 4.94 0.01
C GLU A 45 -9.74 4.06 0.79
N PHE A 46 -8.82 3.38 0.11
CA PHE A 46 -7.79 2.58 0.75
C PHE A 46 -6.92 3.42 1.71
N MET A 47 -6.45 4.58 1.26
CA MET A 47 -5.61 5.47 2.08
C MET A 47 -6.36 6.01 3.29
N LEU A 48 -7.65 6.37 3.13
CA LEU A 48 -8.49 6.80 4.22
C LEU A 48 -8.65 5.70 5.27
N ARG A 49 -9.05 4.49 4.85
CA ARG A 49 -9.22 3.35 5.75
C ARG A 49 -7.91 2.94 6.42
N ARG A 50 -6.80 3.00 5.68
CA ARG A 50 -5.47 2.72 6.23
C ARG A 50 -5.05 3.70 7.32
N LYS A 51 -5.49 4.97 7.21
CA LYS A 51 -5.25 6.00 8.22
C LYS A 51 -6.16 5.83 9.45
N GLU A 52 -7.40 5.44 9.23
CA GLU A 52 -8.41 5.25 10.29
C GLU A 52 -8.16 3.97 11.10
N SER A 53 -7.61 2.94 10.47
CA SER A 53 -7.33 1.64 11.11
C SER A 53 -5.84 1.45 11.35
N GLU A 54 -5.48 1.13 12.59
CA GLU A 54 -4.10 0.79 12.94
C GLU A 54 -3.71 -0.61 12.44
N ASP A 55 -4.67 -1.55 12.36
CA ASP A 55 -4.44 -2.92 11.90
C ASP A 55 -4.49 -2.99 10.36
N PRO A 56 -3.35 -3.32 9.70
CA PRO A 56 -3.32 -3.49 8.24
C PRO A 56 -4.31 -4.54 7.72
N ARG A 57 -4.64 -5.55 8.51
CA ARG A 57 -5.56 -6.63 8.13
C ARG A 57 -6.99 -6.14 7.97
N ALA A 58 -7.37 -5.09 8.68
CA ALA A 58 -8.71 -4.50 8.60
C ALA A 58 -9.01 -3.85 7.23
N VAL A 59 -7.98 -3.56 6.43
CA VAL A 59 -8.10 -2.87 5.12
C VAL A 59 -7.75 -3.78 3.93
N LEU A 60 -7.72 -5.08 4.12
CA LEU A 60 -7.41 -6.04 3.05
C LEU A 60 -8.42 -5.97 1.90
N LYS A 61 -9.69 -5.72 2.20
CA LYS A 61 -10.76 -5.60 1.20
C LYS A 61 -10.54 -4.41 0.27
N GLU A 62 -10.24 -3.27 0.83
CA GLU A 62 -9.96 -2.03 0.09
C GLU A 62 -8.66 -2.17 -0.72
N GLY A 63 -7.65 -2.82 -0.14
CA GLY A 63 -6.40 -3.15 -0.84
C GLY A 63 -6.62 -4.08 -2.03
N ALA A 64 -7.46 -5.10 -1.88
CA ALA A 64 -7.82 -6.01 -2.97
C ALA A 64 -8.60 -5.27 -4.07
N ALA A 65 -9.53 -4.37 -3.71
CA ALA A 65 -10.28 -3.56 -4.67
C ALA A 65 -9.36 -2.64 -5.47
N LEU A 66 -8.39 -1.98 -4.81
CA LEU A 66 -7.39 -1.13 -5.47
C LEU A 66 -6.52 -1.94 -6.44
N THR A 67 -6.04 -3.11 -6.03
CA THR A 67 -5.24 -3.98 -6.90
C THR A 67 -6.04 -4.47 -8.09
N ALA A 68 -7.28 -4.88 -7.88
CA ALA A 68 -8.18 -5.30 -8.95
C ALA A 68 -8.44 -4.16 -9.96
N CYS A 69 -8.65 -2.92 -9.49
CA CYS A 69 -8.76 -1.75 -10.35
C CYS A 69 -7.50 -1.60 -11.23
N GLY A 70 -6.30 -1.65 -10.63
CA GLY A 70 -5.04 -1.55 -11.35
C GLY A 70 -4.86 -2.65 -12.40
N VAL A 71 -5.17 -3.90 -12.06
CA VAL A 71 -5.11 -5.03 -13.01
C VAL A 71 -6.08 -4.83 -14.17
N ASN A 72 -7.33 -4.44 -13.89
CA ASN A 72 -8.34 -4.18 -14.93
C ASN A 72 -7.93 -3.04 -15.86
N PHE A 73 -7.36 -1.96 -15.29
CA PHE A 73 -6.81 -0.87 -16.08
C PHE A 73 -5.69 -1.35 -17.01
N LEU A 74 -4.72 -2.10 -16.51
CA LEU A 74 -3.61 -2.62 -17.30
C LEU A 74 -4.07 -3.58 -18.40
N GLN A 75 -5.06 -4.42 -18.13
CA GLN A 75 -5.65 -5.29 -19.14
C GLN A 75 -6.34 -4.48 -20.24
N SER A 76 -7.07 -3.43 -19.90
CA SER A 76 -7.71 -2.53 -20.86
C SER A 76 -6.69 -1.77 -21.70
N LEU A 77 -5.66 -1.22 -21.04
CA LEU A 77 -4.55 -0.54 -21.71
C LEU A 77 -3.81 -1.47 -22.69
N LYS A 78 -3.57 -2.73 -22.26
CA LYS A 78 -2.92 -3.73 -23.11
C LYS A 78 -3.76 -4.09 -24.33
N ARG A 79 -5.08 -4.07 -24.21
CA ARG A 79 -5.98 -4.37 -25.36
C ARG A 79 -6.02 -3.24 -26.38
N SER A 80 -5.95 -2.00 -25.93
CA SER A 80 -6.17 -0.81 -26.77
C SER A 80 -4.91 -0.07 -27.19
N CYS A 81 -3.92 0.06 -26.32
CA CYS A 81 -2.75 0.93 -26.54
C CYS A 81 -1.40 0.24 -26.24
N LEU A 82 -1.30 -1.08 -26.43
CA LEU A 82 -0.07 -1.83 -26.16
C LEU A 82 1.15 -1.31 -26.96
N PRO A 83 1.07 -1.07 -28.29
CA PRO A 83 2.25 -0.64 -29.05
C PRO A 83 2.82 0.69 -28.55
N GLN A 84 1.96 1.67 -28.27
CA GLN A 84 2.36 2.98 -27.80
C GLN A 84 2.96 2.91 -26.39
N THR A 85 2.36 2.07 -25.53
CA THR A 85 2.88 1.87 -24.17
C THR A 85 4.24 1.20 -24.20
N GLN A 86 4.43 0.20 -25.06
CA GLN A 86 5.69 -0.50 -25.23
C GLN A 86 6.76 0.46 -25.76
N LYS A 87 6.45 1.22 -26.80
CA LYS A 87 7.36 2.22 -27.39
C LYS A 87 7.84 3.23 -26.35
N LEU A 88 6.92 3.77 -25.52
CA LEU A 88 7.29 4.67 -24.43
C LEU A 88 8.15 3.98 -23.37
N ALA A 89 7.80 2.77 -22.95
CA ALA A 89 8.57 2.02 -21.95
C ALA A 89 9.99 1.71 -22.45
N GLU A 90 10.16 1.31 -23.71
CA GLU A 90 11.45 1.08 -24.35
C GLU A 90 12.27 2.37 -24.44
N CYS A 91 11.65 3.50 -24.83
CA CYS A 91 12.34 4.80 -24.84
C CYS A 91 12.84 5.19 -23.44
N VAL A 92 12.04 4.97 -22.40
CA VAL A 92 12.43 5.26 -21.00
C VAL A 92 13.58 4.37 -20.56
N ASP A 93 13.55 3.08 -20.93
CA ASP A 93 14.59 2.11 -20.57
C ASP A 93 15.93 2.43 -21.25
N GLN A 94 15.89 2.73 -22.55
CA GLN A 94 17.08 3.02 -23.33
C GLN A 94 17.59 4.45 -23.16
N GLY A 95 16.73 5.38 -22.78
CA GLY A 95 17.03 6.81 -22.74
C GLY A 95 18.02 7.23 -21.66
N SER A 96 18.05 6.53 -20.52
CA SER A 96 18.92 6.87 -19.38
C SER A 96 18.92 5.75 -18.34
N ALA A 97 20.10 5.47 -17.74
CA ALA A 97 20.24 4.55 -16.60
C ALA A 97 19.37 4.96 -15.38
N LYS A 98 19.01 6.24 -15.26
CA LYS A 98 18.11 6.77 -14.25
C LYS A 98 16.64 6.77 -14.68
N LEU A 99 16.34 6.24 -15.86
CA LEU A 99 14.99 6.14 -16.42
C LEU A 99 14.27 7.50 -16.50
N TYR A 100 14.94 8.55 -16.98
CA TYR A 100 14.33 9.85 -17.18
C TYR A 100 13.44 9.88 -18.42
N MET A 101 12.28 10.51 -18.31
CA MET A 101 11.32 10.63 -19.40
C MET A 101 11.56 11.84 -20.31
N SER A 102 12.59 12.66 -20.04
CA SER A 102 12.83 13.93 -20.73
C SER A 102 13.05 13.81 -22.25
N LYS A 103 13.51 12.66 -22.71
CA LYS A 103 13.74 12.39 -24.14
C LYS A 103 12.56 11.69 -24.84
N CYS A 104 11.54 11.26 -24.10
CA CYS A 104 10.45 10.42 -24.58
C CYS A 104 9.11 11.18 -24.66
N HIS A 105 9.15 12.51 -24.82
CA HIS A 105 7.93 13.31 -24.83
C HIS A 105 7.03 13.05 -26.04
N ASP A 106 7.60 12.69 -27.18
CA ASP A 106 6.80 12.44 -28.38
C ASP A 106 6.11 11.08 -28.28
N ASP A 107 6.80 10.04 -27.83
CA ASP A 107 6.20 8.72 -27.54
C ASP A 107 5.12 8.86 -26.45
N GLN A 108 5.35 9.73 -25.48
CA GLN A 108 4.36 10.04 -24.45
C GLN A 108 3.10 10.67 -25.02
N LYS A 109 3.21 11.61 -25.97
CA LYS A 109 2.06 12.25 -26.64
C LYS A 109 1.26 11.22 -27.46
N GLU A 110 1.96 10.26 -28.13
CA GLU A 110 1.31 9.18 -28.84
C GLU A 110 0.48 8.29 -27.91
N LEU A 111 1.03 7.98 -26.72
CA LEU A 111 0.31 7.23 -25.71
C LEU A 111 -0.85 8.03 -25.12
N ASP A 112 -0.66 9.34 -24.83
CA ASP A 112 -1.70 10.24 -24.34
C ASP A 112 -2.91 10.24 -25.29
N ALA A 113 -2.67 10.41 -26.60
CA ALA A 113 -3.71 10.41 -27.62
C ALA A 113 -4.43 9.04 -27.70
N CYS A 114 -3.70 7.93 -27.61
CA CYS A 114 -4.31 6.61 -27.63
C CYS A 114 -5.20 6.35 -26.40
N VAL A 115 -4.73 6.69 -25.20
CA VAL A 115 -5.47 6.50 -23.96
C VAL A 115 -6.70 7.40 -23.91
N GLU A 116 -6.59 8.63 -24.37
CA GLU A 116 -7.73 9.55 -24.46
C GLU A 116 -8.81 9.05 -25.43
N ALA A 117 -8.39 8.58 -26.61
CA ALA A 117 -9.34 8.10 -27.65
C ALA A 117 -10.04 6.80 -27.25
N ASN A 118 -9.33 5.85 -26.60
CA ASN A 118 -9.88 4.50 -26.34
C ASN A 118 -10.43 4.32 -24.93
N MET A 119 -9.95 5.09 -23.95
CA MET A 119 -10.30 4.93 -22.54
C MET A 119 -10.96 6.18 -21.95
N ASN A 120 -11.12 7.26 -22.73
CA ASN A 120 -11.64 8.56 -22.27
C ASN A 120 -10.90 9.09 -21.02
N LEU A 121 -9.61 8.80 -20.92
CA LEU A 121 -8.80 9.16 -19.77
C LEU A 121 -7.70 10.12 -20.19
N THR A 122 -7.80 11.36 -19.74
CA THR A 122 -6.77 12.37 -19.97
C THR A 122 -5.68 12.26 -18.91
N ARG A 123 -4.44 12.41 -19.33
CA ARG A 123 -3.31 12.44 -18.42
C ARG A 123 -3.42 13.60 -17.44
N PRO A 124 -3.26 13.38 -16.12
CA PRO A 124 -3.27 14.47 -15.16
C PRO A 124 -2.09 15.41 -15.36
N LYS A 125 -2.35 16.73 -15.21
CA LYS A 125 -1.30 17.75 -15.32
C LYS A 125 -0.25 17.56 -14.23
N LEU A 126 0.97 17.98 -14.53
CA LEU A 126 2.07 17.96 -13.55
C LEU A 126 1.61 18.68 -12.25
N GLY A 127 1.88 18.02 -11.11
CA GLY A 127 1.49 18.51 -9.79
C GLY A 127 0.03 18.21 -9.39
N TYR A 128 -0.75 17.52 -10.22
CA TYR A 128 -2.13 17.14 -9.87
C TYR A 128 -2.19 16.39 -8.54
N PHE A 129 -1.39 15.32 -8.40
CA PHE A 129 -1.36 14.50 -7.18
C PHE A 129 -0.64 15.17 -5.99
N SER A 130 0.00 16.31 -6.20
CA SER A 130 0.60 17.11 -5.12
C SER A 130 -0.36 18.13 -4.52
N LYS A 131 -1.52 18.32 -5.13
CA LYS A 131 -2.56 19.21 -4.60
C LYS A 131 -3.38 18.50 -3.55
N LEU A 132 -3.88 19.28 -2.60
CA LEU A 132 -4.84 18.78 -1.63
C LEU A 132 -6.17 18.50 -2.32
N HIS A 133 -6.63 17.26 -2.26
CA HIS A 133 -7.94 16.85 -2.72
C HIS A 133 -8.77 16.43 -1.51
N VAL A 134 -9.98 16.96 -1.38
CA VAL A 134 -10.92 16.51 -0.36
C VAL A 134 -11.64 15.29 -0.91
N TYR A 135 -11.65 14.22 -0.14
CA TYR A 135 -12.32 12.96 -0.48
C TYR A 135 -13.37 12.65 0.58
N ASP A 136 -14.62 12.52 0.16
CA ASP A 136 -15.74 12.11 1.00
C ASP A 136 -16.06 10.64 0.72
N SER A 137 -15.87 9.80 1.74
CA SER A 137 -16.21 8.38 1.65
C SER A 137 -17.71 8.17 1.90
N ALA A 138 -18.31 7.29 1.11
CA ALA A 138 -19.69 6.83 1.34
C ALA A 138 -19.81 5.90 2.54
N THR A 139 -18.71 5.30 3.00
CA THR A 139 -18.67 4.38 4.13
C THR A 139 -18.29 5.14 5.39
N PRO A 140 -19.05 4.99 6.50
CA PRO A 140 -18.71 5.67 7.77
C PRO A 140 -17.37 5.19 8.31
N ALA A 141 -16.68 6.07 9.05
CA ALA A 141 -15.45 5.74 9.72
C ALA A 141 -15.67 4.59 10.72
N PRO A 142 -14.73 3.63 10.85
CA PRO A 142 -14.84 2.57 11.84
C PRO A 142 -14.77 3.16 13.25
N GLU A 143 -15.55 2.58 14.17
CA GLU A 143 -15.46 2.94 15.58
C GLU A 143 -14.10 2.54 16.13
N VAL A 144 -13.31 3.53 16.52
CA VAL A 144 -11.99 3.30 17.14
C VAL A 144 -12.22 2.93 18.60
N LYS A 145 -12.13 1.65 18.93
CA LYS A 145 -12.07 1.18 20.31
C LYS A 145 -10.66 1.42 20.84
N LEU A 146 -10.50 2.51 21.60
CA LEU A 146 -9.23 2.76 22.27
C LEU A 146 -8.99 1.68 23.33
N ARG A 147 -7.88 0.96 23.19
CA ARG A 147 -7.44 -0.01 24.19
C ARG A 147 -6.84 0.74 25.37
N ASP A 148 -7.29 0.39 26.58
CA ASP A 148 -6.67 0.86 27.81
C ASP A 148 -5.45 -0.01 28.14
N TYR A 149 -4.32 0.34 27.54
CA TYR A 149 -3.05 -0.36 27.75
C TYR A 149 -2.60 -0.38 29.22
N LYS A 150 -2.98 0.63 30.01
CA LYS A 150 -2.65 0.65 31.45
C LYS A 150 -3.44 -0.40 32.23
N ALA A 151 -4.74 -0.53 31.95
CA ALA A 151 -5.58 -1.53 32.57
C ALA A 151 -5.16 -2.97 32.14
N GLU A 152 -4.81 -3.15 30.87
CA GLU A 152 -4.30 -4.44 30.37
C GLU A 152 -2.94 -4.79 31.01
N ALA A 153 -2.01 -3.85 31.06
CA ALA A 153 -0.72 -4.05 31.69
C ALA A 153 -0.85 -4.35 33.21
N ALA A 154 -1.77 -3.68 33.91
CA ALA A 154 -2.04 -3.94 35.33
C ALA A 154 -2.57 -5.35 35.56
N LYS A 155 -3.43 -5.89 34.67
CA LYS A 155 -3.91 -7.27 34.73
C LYS A 155 -2.74 -8.25 34.63
N VAL A 156 -1.89 -8.11 33.61
CA VAL A 156 -0.73 -8.96 33.39
C VAL A 156 0.21 -8.93 34.59
N LEU A 157 0.50 -7.74 35.15
CA LEU A 157 1.33 -7.62 36.34
C LEU A 157 0.72 -8.30 37.58
N ASN A 158 -0.61 -8.31 37.71
CA ASN A 158 -1.30 -8.99 38.81
C ASN A 158 -1.34 -10.51 38.68
N GLU A 159 -1.36 -11.01 37.43
CA GLU A 159 -1.33 -12.45 37.12
C GLU A 159 0.06 -13.05 37.28
N LEU A 160 1.13 -12.26 37.21
CA LEU A 160 2.50 -12.73 37.32
C LEU A 160 2.86 -13.09 38.78
N PRO A 161 3.67 -14.14 39.01
CA PRO A 161 4.18 -14.46 40.33
C PRO A 161 4.88 -13.30 41.00
N ALA A 162 4.76 -13.19 42.33
CA ALA A 162 5.33 -12.05 43.08
C ALA A 162 6.84 -11.90 42.91
N GLU A 163 7.53 -12.98 42.61
CA GLU A 163 8.98 -13.03 42.40
C GLU A 163 9.38 -12.76 40.94
N TYR A 164 8.42 -12.59 40.03
CA TYR A 164 8.75 -12.36 38.66
C TYR A 164 9.51 -11.04 38.48
N HIS A 165 10.61 -11.09 37.73
CA HIS A 165 11.56 -9.97 37.61
C HIS A 165 10.92 -8.66 37.08
N LEU A 166 9.84 -8.73 36.27
CA LEU A 166 9.10 -7.56 35.80
C LEU A 166 8.36 -6.78 36.89
N ARG A 167 8.13 -7.38 38.06
CA ARG A 167 7.58 -6.68 39.23
C ARG A 167 8.64 -5.86 39.99
N LYS A 168 9.91 -6.20 39.80
CA LYS A 168 11.04 -5.45 40.31
C LYS A 168 11.52 -4.53 39.20
N ASP A 169 11.40 -3.28 39.34
CA ASP A 169 11.87 -2.21 38.47
C ASP A 169 12.50 -2.65 37.12
N TYR A 170 11.65 -3.05 36.17
CA TYR A 170 12.04 -3.55 34.84
C TYR A 170 12.98 -2.59 34.11
N ARG A 171 12.83 -1.28 34.32
CA ARG A 171 13.66 -0.26 33.69
C ARG A 171 15.13 -0.37 34.11
N LYS A 172 15.37 -0.81 35.33
CA LYS A 172 16.72 -0.98 35.87
C LYS A 172 17.51 -2.08 35.15
N TYR A 173 16.84 -3.13 34.69
CA TYR A 173 17.51 -4.28 34.05
C TYR A 173 17.66 -4.13 32.53
N ASN A 174 16.84 -3.35 31.87
CA ASN A 174 16.85 -3.20 30.43
C ASN A 174 17.28 -1.82 29.93
N ASP A 175 17.63 -0.91 30.83
CA ASP A 175 18.22 0.37 30.44
C ASP A 175 19.74 0.15 30.22
N TRP A 176 20.13 0.11 28.93
CA TRP A 176 21.52 -0.04 28.54
C TRP A 176 22.45 1.04 29.15
N ARG A 177 21.92 2.21 29.44
CA ARG A 177 22.65 3.32 30.11
C ARG A 177 23.02 2.98 31.54
N TYR A 178 22.22 2.16 32.19
CA TYR A 178 22.49 1.73 33.57
C TYR A 178 23.65 0.73 33.62
N ASN A 179 23.76 -0.13 32.62
CA ASN A 179 24.83 -1.14 32.55
C ASN A 179 26.20 -0.55 32.17
N ILE A 180 26.25 0.66 31.61
CA ILE A 180 27.49 1.34 31.22
C ILE A 180 28.08 2.17 32.37
N THR A 181 27.27 2.60 33.32
CA THR A 181 27.70 3.48 34.43
C THR A 181 28.13 2.73 35.68
N GLU A 182 27.92 1.43 35.79
CA GLU A 182 28.36 0.59 36.91
C GLU A 182 29.64 -0.22 36.65
N SER A 183 30.37 0.06 35.56
CA SER A 183 31.66 -0.56 35.25
C SER A 183 32.85 0.24 35.75
#